data_176503eb3d7df38115d466f358e82466
#
_entry.id   176503eb3d7df38115d466f358e82466
#
_cell.length_a   1.000
_cell.length_b   1.000
_cell.length_c   1.000
_cell.angle_alpha   90.00
_cell.angle_beta   90.00
_cell.angle_gamma   90.00
#
_symmetry.space_group_name_H-M   'P 1'
#
loop_
_entity.id
_entity.type
_entity.pdbx_description
1 polymer ?
#
loop_
_entity_poly.entity_id
_entity_poly.type
_entity_poly.pdbx_seq_one_letter_code
_entity_poly.pdbx_strand_id
1 'polypeptide(L)'
;MDDKEFFRAVAARSGLSRQEAADLTRATLDTLGHRLSAGEARDLALELPEPLRGSLQSGQGEMEIFGPDESIRRVGEHTGLTEPEAARGVRAVLNTLQEAISQKEFAHAMSQLGKEYAQLVESTR
;
A
#
# COMPACT_ATOMS: atom_id res chain seq x y z
N MET A 1 -15.71 -0.25 -0.88
CA MET A 1 -14.97 -1.46 -1.35
C MET A 1 -14.64 -2.32 -0.14
N ASP A 2 -14.93 -3.60 -0.18
CA ASP A 2 -14.55 -4.51 0.90
C ASP A 2 -13.14 -5.09 0.64
N ASP A 3 -12.64 -5.91 1.58
CA ASP A 3 -11.31 -6.48 1.46
C ASP A 3 -11.17 -7.42 0.26
N LYS A 4 -12.19 -8.20 -0.03
CA LYS A 4 -12.18 -9.13 -1.17
C LYS A 4 -12.12 -8.38 -2.49
N GLU A 5 -12.88 -7.30 -2.59
CA GLU A 5 -12.83 -6.44 -3.77
C GLU A 5 -11.47 -5.77 -3.92
N PHE A 6 -10.88 -5.35 -2.80
CA PHE A 6 -9.55 -4.77 -2.80
C PHE A 6 -8.52 -5.76 -3.34
N PHE A 7 -8.50 -6.98 -2.81
CA PHE A 7 -7.57 -8.01 -3.26
C PHE A 7 -7.76 -8.35 -4.73
N ARG A 8 -9.01 -8.40 -5.18
CA ARG A 8 -9.32 -8.67 -6.58
C ARG A 8 -8.77 -7.60 -7.50
N ALA A 9 -8.91 -6.33 -7.10
CA ALA A 9 -8.38 -5.20 -7.86
C ALA A 9 -6.85 -5.25 -7.93
N VAL A 10 -6.20 -5.56 -6.81
CA VAL A 10 -4.74 -5.69 -6.77
C VAL A 10 -4.28 -6.83 -7.67
N ALA A 11 -4.96 -7.99 -7.61
CA ALA A 11 -4.62 -9.14 -8.45
C ALA A 11 -4.75 -8.78 -9.94
N ALA A 12 -5.83 -8.11 -10.31
CA ALA A 12 -6.07 -7.71 -11.70
C ALA A 12 -5.00 -6.75 -12.22
N ARG A 13 -4.56 -5.81 -11.39
CA ARG A 13 -3.57 -4.81 -11.77
C ARG A 13 -2.15 -5.35 -11.78
N SER A 14 -1.84 -6.30 -10.91
CA SER A 14 -0.47 -6.81 -10.75
C SER A 14 -0.19 -8.08 -11.53
N GLY A 15 -1.23 -8.79 -11.93
CA GLY A 15 -1.08 -10.11 -12.55
C GLY A 15 -0.77 -11.22 -11.56
N LEU A 16 -0.83 -10.93 -10.27
CA LEU A 16 -0.59 -11.92 -9.22
C LEU A 16 -1.86 -12.75 -8.94
N SER A 17 -1.69 -13.90 -8.32
CA SER A 17 -2.81 -14.70 -7.85
C SER A 17 -3.54 -13.96 -6.73
N ARG A 18 -4.75 -14.41 -6.40
CA ARG A 18 -5.51 -13.81 -5.30
C ARG A 18 -4.81 -13.91 -3.97
N GLN A 19 -4.20 -15.06 -3.68
CA GLN A 19 -3.47 -15.25 -2.43
C GLN A 19 -2.23 -14.36 -2.37
N GLU A 20 -1.48 -14.30 -3.46
CA GLU A 20 -0.32 -13.42 -3.54
C GLU A 20 -0.72 -11.96 -3.40
N ALA A 21 -1.83 -11.56 -4.02
CA ALA A 21 -2.34 -10.19 -3.92
C ALA A 21 -2.75 -9.85 -2.49
N ALA A 22 -3.37 -10.79 -1.78
CA ALA A 22 -3.76 -10.57 -0.38
C ALA A 22 -2.52 -10.39 0.51
N ASP A 23 -1.54 -11.28 0.38
CA ASP A 23 -0.31 -11.21 1.16
C ASP A 23 0.45 -9.94 0.87
N LEU A 24 0.55 -9.59 -0.40
CA LEU A 24 1.25 -8.39 -0.85
C LEU A 24 0.55 -7.12 -0.36
N THR A 25 -0.78 -7.10 -0.39
CA THR A 25 -1.55 -5.95 0.10
C THR A 25 -1.24 -5.70 1.57
N ARG A 26 -1.27 -6.75 2.38
CA ARG A 26 -0.98 -6.61 3.82
C ARG A 26 0.45 -6.15 4.06
N ALA A 27 1.41 -6.72 3.34
CA ALA A 27 2.82 -6.33 3.47
C ALA A 27 3.03 -4.87 3.04
N THR A 28 2.36 -4.43 1.97
CA THR A 28 2.47 -3.06 1.50
C THR A 28 1.88 -2.09 2.52
N LEU A 29 0.71 -2.40 3.08
CA LEU A 29 0.09 -1.55 4.09
C LEU A 29 0.95 -1.46 5.35
N ASP A 30 1.55 -2.56 5.77
CA ASP A 30 2.48 -2.56 6.91
C ASP A 30 3.67 -1.63 6.62
N THR A 31 4.23 -1.72 5.44
CA THR A 31 5.35 -0.86 5.03
C THR A 31 4.94 0.61 5.02
N LEU A 32 3.76 0.93 4.48
CA LEU A 32 3.24 2.30 4.49
C LEU A 32 3.02 2.82 5.92
N GLY A 33 2.61 1.94 6.83
CA GLY A 33 2.44 2.30 8.24
C GLY A 33 3.73 2.81 8.88
N HIS A 34 4.88 2.27 8.48
CA HIS A 34 6.19 2.76 8.95
C HIS A 34 6.54 4.13 8.36
N ARG A 35 6.01 4.44 7.21
CA ARG A 35 6.35 5.66 6.46
C ARG A 35 5.44 6.84 6.81
N LEU A 36 4.26 6.57 7.33
CA LEU A 36 3.27 7.60 7.67
C LEU A 36 3.35 7.97 9.15
N SER A 37 2.92 9.19 9.49
CA SER A 37 2.75 9.57 10.88
C SER A 37 1.63 8.73 11.51
N ALA A 38 1.64 8.59 12.83
CA ALA A 38 0.61 7.83 13.54
C ALA A 38 -0.79 8.39 13.29
N GLY A 39 -0.92 9.72 13.22
CA GLY A 39 -2.19 10.37 12.93
C GLY A 39 -2.71 10.06 11.53
N GLU A 40 -1.83 10.13 10.53
CA GLU A 40 -2.21 9.83 9.16
C GLU A 40 -2.52 8.34 8.98
N ALA A 41 -1.75 7.46 9.58
CA ALA A 41 -2.02 6.03 9.52
C ALA A 41 -3.37 5.69 10.13
N ARG A 42 -3.74 6.35 11.22
CA ARG A 42 -5.05 6.16 11.85
C ARG A 42 -6.18 6.66 10.96
N ASP A 43 -6.03 7.86 10.38
CA ASP A 43 -7.05 8.44 9.52
C ASP A 43 -7.25 7.60 8.26
N LEU A 44 -6.16 7.16 7.66
CA LEU A 44 -6.21 6.29 6.48
C LEU A 44 -6.87 4.96 6.81
N ALA A 45 -6.53 4.37 7.95
CA ALA A 45 -7.10 3.08 8.37
C ALA A 45 -8.62 3.15 8.49
N LEU A 46 -9.16 4.29 8.94
CA LEU A 46 -10.62 4.44 9.09
C LEU A 46 -11.36 4.35 7.75
N GLU A 47 -10.70 4.69 6.65
CA GLU A 47 -11.30 4.61 5.33
C GLU A 47 -11.06 3.26 4.64
N LEU A 48 -10.22 2.41 5.22
CA LEU A 48 -9.96 1.09 4.67
C LEU A 48 -11.02 0.07 5.16
N PRO A 49 -11.22 -1.01 4.38
CA PRO A 49 -12.00 -2.15 4.88
C PRO A 49 -11.43 -2.62 6.21
N GLU A 50 -12.31 -2.95 7.14
CA GLU A 50 -11.92 -3.31 8.50
C GLU A 50 -10.81 -4.36 8.57
N PRO A 51 -10.87 -5.49 7.79
CA PRO A 51 -9.82 -6.50 7.87
C PRO A 51 -8.42 -6.01 7.48
N LEU A 52 -8.31 -4.88 6.79
CA LEU A 52 -7.02 -4.32 6.36
C LEU A 52 -6.44 -3.29 7.32
N ARG A 53 -7.24 -2.78 8.26
CA ARG A 53 -6.81 -1.72 9.18
C ARG A 53 -5.62 -2.15 10.03
N GLY A 54 -5.65 -3.39 10.53
CA GLY A 54 -4.58 -3.91 11.36
C GLY A 54 -3.23 -3.94 10.66
N SER A 55 -3.21 -4.24 9.36
CA SER A 55 -1.96 -4.28 8.60
C SER A 55 -1.30 -2.92 8.55
N LEU A 56 -2.07 -1.87 8.32
CA LEU A 56 -1.54 -0.50 8.30
C LEU A 56 -1.07 -0.07 9.68
N GLN A 57 -1.81 -0.40 10.71
CA GLN A 57 -1.49 0.00 12.08
C GLN A 57 -0.36 -0.81 12.70
N SER A 58 -0.12 -2.03 12.26
CA SER A 58 0.95 -2.88 12.80
C SER A 58 2.33 -2.30 12.50
N GLY A 59 2.46 -1.48 11.46
CA GLY A 59 3.70 -0.81 11.12
C GLY A 59 4.01 0.40 11.98
N GLN A 60 3.13 0.78 12.90
CA GLN A 60 3.31 1.99 13.69
C GLN A 60 4.40 1.83 14.74
N GLY A 61 5.30 2.75 14.75
CA GLY A 61 6.39 2.91 15.69
C GLY A 61 6.95 4.28 15.38
N GLU A 62 8.27 4.44 15.37
CA GLU A 62 8.87 5.67 14.89
C GLU A 62 8.69 5.75 13.38
N MET A 63 8.25 6.92 12.89
CA MET A 63 8.12 7.14 11.45
C MET A 63 9.49 7.10 10.79
N GLU A 64 9.61 6.31 9.73
CA GLU A 64 10.84 6.20 8.95
C GLU A 64 10.70 6.93 7.63
N ILE A 65 11.80 7.48 7.13
CA ILE A 65 11.83 8.15 5.84
C ILE A 65 12.55 7.24 4.83
N PHE A 66 11.81 6.74 3.85
CA PHE A 66 12.39 5.93 2.76
C PHE A 66 11.51 6.05 1.52
N GLY A 67 12.09 5.76 0.36
CA GLY A 67 11.38 5.85 -0.90
C GLY A 67 10.75 4.54 -1.35
N PRO A 68 10.12 4.56 -2.54
CA PRO A 68 9.44 3.37 -3.07
C PRO A 68 10.35 2.16 -3.25
N ASP A 69 11.62 2.36 -3.60
CA ASP A 69 12.56 1.23 -3.80
C ASP A 69 12.72 0.43 -2.51
N GLU A 70 12.83 1.11 -1.38
CA GLU A 70 12.93 0.44 -0.09
C GLU A 70 11.61 -0.25 0.28
N SER A 71 10.47 0.37 -0.03
CA SER A 71 9.16 -0.25 0.17
C SER A 71 9.06 -1.56 -0.62
N ILE A 72 9.46 -1.52 -1.88
CA ILE A 72 9.42 -2.69 -2.76
C ILE A 72 10.33 -3.79 -2.22
N ARG A 73 11.52 -3.44 -1.76
CA ARG A 73 12.46 -4.39 -1.17
C ARG A 73 11.85 -5.08 0.05
N ARG A 74 11.28 -4.30 0.96
CA ARG A 74 10.66 -4.84 2.18
C ARG A 74 9.48 -5.76 1.87
N VAL A 75 8.65 -5.34 0.92
CA VAL A 75 7.50 -6.15 0.49
C VAL A 75 7.98 -7.46 -0.13
N GLY A 76 9.01 -7.41 -0.97
CA GLY A 76 9.58 -8.61 -1.57
C GLY A 76 10.12 -9.57 -0.53
N GLU A 77 10.84 -9.08 0.47
CA GLU A 77 11.36 -9.91 1.56
C GLU A 77 10.23 -10.57 2.37
N HIS A 78 9.18 -9.80 2.62
CA HIS A 78 8.05 -10.27 3.44
C HIS A 78 7.20 -11.33 2.74
N THR A 79 7.06 -11.22 1.42
CA THR A 79 6.15 -12.07 0.65
C THR A 79 6.86 -13.18 -0.10
N GLY A 80 8.18 -13.08 -0.28
CA GLY A 80 8.93 -14.01 -1.12
C GLY A 80 8.77 -13.77 -2.62
N LEU A 81 8.09 -12.70 -3.01
CA LEU A 81 7.93 -12.35 -4.42
C LEU A 81 9.24 -11.79 -4.99
N THR A 82 9.42 -11.92 -6.30
CA THR A 82 10.57 -11.31 -6.97
C THR A 82 10.44 -9.79 -6.95
N GLU A 83 11.54 -9.08 -7.17
CA GLU A 83 11.51 -7.62 -7.19
C GLU A 83 10.52 -7.07 -8.22
N PRO A 84 10.48 -7.55 -9.50
CA PRO A 84 9.48 -7.08 -10.45
C PRO A 84 8.04 -7.34 -10.00
N GLU A 85 7.78 -8.49 -9.41
CA GLU A 85 6.45 -8.82 -8.89
C GLU A 85 6.06 -7.89 -7.74
N ALA A 86 6.99 -7.66 -6.80
CA ALA A 86 6.75 -6.76 -5.68
C ALA A 86 6.52 -5.33 -6.16
N ALA A 87 7.28 -4.89 -7.16
CA ALA A 87 7.13 -3.54 -7.73
C ALA A 87 5.74 -3.35 -8.35
N ARG A 88 5.31 -4.32 -9.16
CA ARG A 88 3.96 -4.28 -9.75
C ARG A 88 2.89 -4.29 -8.67
N GLY A 89 3.11 -5.09 -7.64
CA GLY A 89 2.17 -5.22 -6.54
C GLY A 89 2.03 -3.96 -5.70
N VAL A 90 3.14 -3.35 -5.31
CA VAL A 90 3.11 -2.09 -4.55
C VAL A 90 2.38 -1.01 -5.34
N ARG A 91 2.68 -0.91 -6.62
CA ARG A 91 2.00 0.04 -7.51
C ARG A 91 0.50 -0.24 -7.58
N ALA A 92 0.14 -1.52 -7.69
CA ALA A 92 -1.26 -1.93 -7.74
C ALA A 92 -2.00 -1.57 -6.45
N VAL A 93 -1.36 -1.75 -5.29
CA VAL A 93 -1.95 -1.39 -3.99
C VAL A 93 -2.19 0.11 -3.92
N LEU A 94 -1.21 0.92 -4.32
CA LEU A 94 -1.36 2.38 -4.29
C LEU A 94 -2.49 2.84 -5.20
N ASN A 95 -2.61 2.27 -6.39
CA ASN A 95 -3.68 2.61 -7.31
C ASN A 95 -5.05 2.15 -6.79
N THR A 96 -5.10 1.02 -6.10
CA THR A 96 -6.34 0.54 -5.50
C THR A 96 -6.74 1.40 -4.31
N LEU A 97 -5.78 1.84 -3.52
CA LEU A 97 -6.04 2.80 -2.43
C LEU A 97 -6.68 4.07 -2.97
N GLN A 98 -6.20 4.58 -4.10
CA GLN A 98 -6.75 5.79 -4.71
C GLN A 98 -8.24 5.64 -5.01
N GLU A 99 -8.68 4.44 -5.40
CA GLU A 99 -10.10 4.17 -5.64
C GLU A 99 -10.88 3.90 -4.36
N ALA A 100 -10.24 3.29 -3.37
CA ALA A 100 -10.92 2.80 -2.18
C ALA A 100 -11.19 3.88 -1.12
N ILE A 101 -10.40 4.96 -1.12
CA ILE A 101 -10.50 6.00 -0.10
C ILE A 101 -10.85 7.33 -0.75
N SER A 102 -11.18 8.33 0.08
CA SER A 102 -11.52 9.67 -0.42
C SER A 102 -10.29 10.32 -1.07
N GLN A 103 -10.55 11.22 -2.02
CA GLN A 103 -9.49 11.99 -2.68
C GLN A 103 -8.68 12.80 -1.66
N LYS A 104 -9.37 13.37 -0.68
CA LYS A 104 -8.74 14.17 0.36
C LYS A 104 -7.75 13.34 1.18
N GLU A 105 -8.18 12.15 1.60
CA GLU A 105 -7.33 11.27 2.40
C GLU A 105 -6.15 10.76 1.59
N PHE A 106 -6.40 10.40 0.33
CA PHE A 106 -5.33 9.94 -0.56
C PHE A 106 -4.28 11.05 -0.76
N ALA A 107 -4.74 12.29 -0.96
CA ALA A 107 -3.84 13.43 -1.12
C ALA A 107 -3.00 13.67 0.14
N HIS A 108 -3.60 13.54 1.32
CA HIS A 108 -2.88 13.67 2.59
C HIS A 108 -1.79 12.60 2.72
N ALA A 109 -2.13 11.36 2.42
CA ALA A 109 -1.17 10.25 2.48
C ALA A 109 -0.01 10.48 1.49
N MET A 110 -0.33 10.86 0.26
CA MET A 110 0.69 11.14 -0.77
C MET A 110 1.60 12.28 -0.35
N SER A 111 1.05 13.30 0.30
CA SER A 111 1.81 14.43 0.82
C SER A 111 2.89 13.98 1.82
N GLN A 112 2.57 13.01 2.67
CA GLN A 112 3.55 12.46 3.62
C GLN A 112 4.53 11.49 2.96
N LEU A 113 4.07 10.68 2.02
CA LEU A 113 4.92 9.72 1.32
C LEU A 113 5.92 10.41 0.40
N GLY A 114 5.49 11.48 -0.24
CA GLY A 114 6.37 12.29 -1.07
C GLY A 114 6.26 12.01 -2.56
N LYS A 115 7.01 12.80 -3.31
CA LYS A 115 6.96 12.87 -4.76
C LYS A 115 7.22 11.54 -5.46
N GLU A 116 8.17 10.76 -4.97
CA GLU A 116 8.53 9.51 -5.61
C GLU A 116 7.38 8.50 -5.58
N TYR A 117 6.63 8.45 -4.48
CA TYR A 117 5.44 7.59 -4.40
C TYR A 117 4.33 8.09 -5.33
N ALA A 118 4.16 9.40 -5.43
CA ALA A 118 3.18 9.98 -6.35
C ALA A 118 3.53 9.63 -7.80
N GLN A 119 4.79 9.68 -8.15
CA GLN A 119 5.26 9.30 -9.49
C GLN A 119 5.01 7.81 -9.77
N LEU A 120 5.17 6.97 -8.77
CA LEU A 120 4.90 5.54 -8.90
C LEU A 120 3.43 5.29 -9.23
N VAL A 121 2.52 5.99 -8.59
CA VAL A 121 1.08 5.91 -8.89
C VAL A 121 0.81 6.34 -10.33
N GLU A 122 1.35 7.48 -10.73
CA GLU A 122 1.14 8.04 -12.07
C GLU A 122 1.70 7.16 -13.18
N SER A 123 2.82 6.48 -12.92
CA SER A 123 3.50 5.65 -13.94
C SER A 123 2.68 4.45 -14.40
N THR A 124 1.56 4.16 -13.75
CA THR A 124 0.69 3.03 -14.10
C THR A 124 -0.36 3.37 -15.13
N ARG A 125 -0.44 4.60 -15.56
CA ARG A 125 -1.46 5.04 -16.52
C ARG A 125 -1.02 4.89 -17.95
#